data_11d145d8761c3d867d68675c6f1205f5
#
_entry.id   11d145d8761c3d867d68675c6f1205f5
#
_cell.length_a   1.000
_cell.length_b   1.000
_cell.length_c   1.000
_cell.angle_alpha   90.00
_cell.angle_beta   90.00
_cell.angle_gamma   90.00
#
_symmetry.space_group_name_H-M   'P 1'
#
loop_
_entity.id
_entity.type
_entity.pdbx_description
1 polymer ?
#
loop_
_entity_poly.entity_id
_entity_poly.type
_entity_poly.pdbx_seq_one_letter_code
_entity_poly.pdbx_strand_id
1 'polypeptide(L)'
;MGAGAVLAVVVLVGVTSSDESSSSPETTASTMPQVVVDNTAPPVQKLPLSQTFGRGAAGPEIKIIQDRLIELNFDPGVADGAFGERTQQAVWAFEKLVMGVPRDQVTGKVTAEMWSRMQDPLVIKPRRPDSTPNHTEIYLPEQVMVVFHGEDPVLITHISSGDDQEWSEEVTIDPGETGNEKGL
;
A
#
# COMPACT_ATOMS: atom_id res chain seq x y z
N MET A 1 -63.70 -17.54 7.39
CA MET A 1 -64.36 -17.96 6.13
C MET A 1 -63.64 -17.26 4.99
N GLY A 2 -63.25 -18.01 3.97
CA GLY A 2 -62.69 -17.45 2.74
C GLY A 2 -61.26 -17.89 2.44
N ALA A 3 -61.11 -19.14 2.05
CA ALA A 3 -59.91 -19.66 1.42
C ALA A 3 -59.86 -19.15 -0.03
N GLY A 4 -58.73 -18.65 -0.47
CA GLY A 4 -58.44 -18.31 -1.84
C GLY A 4 -57.14 -19.00 -2.26
N ALA A 5 -57.30 -20.11 -2.95
CA ALA A 5 -56.20 -20.83 -3.60
C ALA A 5 -55.81 -20.10 -4.88
N VAL A 6 -54.51 -19.81 -5.07
CA VAL A 6 -53.95 -19.35 -6.35
C VAL A 6 -53.12 -20.47 -6.92
N LEU A 7 -53.52 -20.90 -8.10
CA LEU A 7 -52.94 -21.94 -8.93
C LEU A 7 -51.63 -21.43 -9.54
N ALA A 8 -50.55 -22.15 -9.34
CA ALA A 8 -49.30 -21.92 -10.06
C ALA A 8 -49.30 -22.70 -11.39
N VAL A 9 -49.22 -21.98 -12.49
CA VAL A 9 -48.99 -22.56 -13.82
C VAL A 9 -47.50 -22.69 -14.05
N VAL A 10 -47.01 -23.92 -14.14
CA VAL A 10 -45.66 -24.22 -14.60
C VAL A 10 -45.67 -24.32 -16.11
N VAL A 11 -45.01 -23.40 -16.78
CA VAL A 11 -44.69 -23.51 -18.21
C VAL A 11 -43.27 -24.04 -18.35
N LEU A 12 -43.16 -25.29 -18.77
CA LEU A 12 -41.90 -25.88 -19.24
C LEU A 12 -41.63 -25.44 -20.67
N VAL A 13 -40.65 -24.60 -20.89
CA VAL A 13 -40.10 -24.35 -22.23
C VAL A 13 -38.70 -25.02 -22.27
N GLY A 14 -38.60 -26.11 -23.03
CA GLY A 14 -37.34 -26.69 -23.37
C GLY A 14 -36.58 -25.82 -24.35
N VAL A 15 -35.33 -25.51 -24.07
CA VAL A 15 -34.38 -24.88 -25.00
C VAL A 15 -33.11 -25.71 -25.08
N THR A 16 -32.80 -26.01 -26.30
CA THR A 16 -31.69 -26.79 -26.83
C THR A 16 -30.31 -26.25 -26.44
N SER A 17 -29.40 -27.16 -26.20
CA SER A 17 -27.96 -26.97 -26.01
C SER A 17 -27.35 -26.05 -27.07
N SER A 18 -26.65 -25.03 -26.60
CA SER A 18 -25.58 -24.39 -27.32
C SER A 18 -24.43 -24.19 -26.36
N ASP A 19 -23.29 -24.80 -26.70
CA ASP A 19 -22.00 -24.63 -26.06
C ASP A 19 -21.64 -23.15 -26.04
N GLU A 20 -21.69 -22.50 -24.90
CA GLU A 20 -21.02 -21.25 -24.64
C GLU A 20 -19.98 -21.46 -23.55
N SER A 21 -18.74 -21.39 -24.00
CA SER A 21 -17.54 -21.30 -23.17
C SER A 21 -17.73 -20.22 -22.11
N SER A 22 -18.06 -20.66 -20.89
CA SER A 22 -18.11 -19.80 -19.71
C SER A 22 -16.68 -19.42 -19.31
N SER A 23 -16.22 -18.28 -19.81
CA SER A 23 -15.12 -17.57 -19.20
C SER A 23 -15.60 -17.08 -17.83
N SER A 24 -15.23 -17.81 -16.78
CA SER A 24 -15.34 -17.31 -15.40
C SER A 24 -14.66 -15.95 -15.32
N PRO A 25 -15.25 -14.94 -14.66
CA PRO A 25 -14.52 -13.72 -14.39
C PRO A 25 -13.34 -14.08 -13.49
N GLU A 26 -12.13 -13.85 -14.01
CA GLU A 26 -10.94 -13.84 -13.16
C GLU A 26 -11.23 -12.89 -12.00
N THR A 27 -11.34 -13.46 -10.82
CA THR A 27 -11.29 -12.70 -9.58
C THR A 27 -9.93 -12.03 -9.58
N THR A 28 -9.88 -10.75 -9.91
CA THR A 28 -8.71 -9.91 -9.73
C THR A 28 -8.37 -9.97 -8.24
N ALA A 29 -7.38 -10.82 -7.93
CA ALA A 29 -6.83 -10.90 -6.59
C ALA A 29 -6.44 -9.49 -6.15
N SER A 30 -6.94 -9.08 -5.01
CA SER A 30 -6.69 -7.77 -4.42
C SER A 30 -5.19 -7.47 -4.43
N THR A 31 -4.81 -6.43 -5.17
CA THR A 31 -3.42 -6.03 -5.40
C THR A 31 -2.80 -5.34 -4.17
N MET A 32 -3.53 -5.22 -3.09
CA MET A 32 -3.06 -4.57 -1.85
C MET A 32 -2.28 -5.53 -0.97
N PRO A 33 -1.17 -5.10 -0.32
CA PRO A 33 -0.48 -5.91 0.68
C PRO A 33 -1.46 -6.22 1.82
N GLN A 34 -1.36 -7.41 2.36
CA GLN A 34 -2.14 -7.73 3.54
C GLN A 34 -1.50 -7.08 4.77
N VAL A 35 -2.09 -5.99 5.21
CA VAL A 35 -1.79 -5.42 6.52
C VAL A 35 -2.77 -6.01 7.52
N VAL A 36 -2.27 -6.88 8.39
CA VAL A 36 -3.08 -7.56 9.39
C VAL A 36 -2.77 -6.97 10.76
N VAL A 37 -3.78 -6.84 11.59
CA VAL A 37 -3.59 -6.56 13.02
C VAL A 37 -3.45 -7.90 13.73
N ASP A 38 -2.35 -8.09 14.45
CA ASP A 38 -2.18 -9.27 15.29
C ASP A 38 -3.10 -9.15 16.53
N ASN A 39 -4.27 -9.75 16.45
CA ASN A 39 -5.24 -9.76 17.54
C ASN A 39 -4.86 -10.73 18.68
N THR A 40 -3.74 -11.44 18.57
CA THR A 40 -3.24 -12.31 19.65
C THR A 40 -2.41 -11.55 20.68
N ALA A 41 -1.94 -10.36 20.32
CA ALA A 41 -1.20 -9.49 21.25
C ALA A 41 -2.13 -8.91 22.33
N PRO A 42 -1.63 -8.73 23.56
CA PRO A 42 -2.41 -8.09 24.61
C PRO A 42 -2.78 -6.66 24.22
N PRO A 43 -3.94 -6.13 24.68
CA PRO A 43 -4.36 -4.78 24.36
C PRO A 43 -3.31 -3.76 24.82
N VAL A 44 -2.78 -3.00 23.88
CA VAL A 44 -1.80 -1.93 24.16
C VAL A 44 -2.55 -0.68 24.59
N GLN A 45 -2.15 -0.11 25.73
CA GLN A 45 -2.64 1.19 26.14
C GLN A 45 -2.04 2.27 25.23
N LYS A 46 -2.85 2.79 24.32
CA LYS A 46 -2.40 3.79 23.36
C LYS A 46 -2.15 5.15 24.03
N LEU A 47 -1.02 5.75 23.69
CA LEU A 47 -0.68 7.10 24.13
C LEU A 47 -1.24 8.12 23.13
N PRO A 48 -1.89 9.20 23.58
CA PRO A 48 -2.34 10.27 22.72
C PRO A 48 -1.18 11.13 22.22
N LEU A 49 -1.32 11.76 21.05
CA LEU A 49 -0.47 12.87 20.63
C LEU A 49 -1.01 14.19 21.17
N SER A 50 -0.12 15.14 21.46
CA SER A 50 -0.50 16.49 21.87
C SER A 50 -1.15 17.29 20.73
N GLN A 51 -0.74 17.02 19.47
CA GLN A 51 -1.22 17.69 18.27
C GLN A 51 -0.87 16.89 17.00
N THR A 52 -1.28 17.37 15.85
CA THR A 52 -0.82 16.85 14.55
C THR A 52 0.58 17.37 14.24
N PHE A 53 1.48 16.48 13.84
CA PHE A 53 2.86 16.79 13.47
C PHE A 53 3.12 16.63 11.99
N GLY A 54 4.04 17.42 11.45
CA GLY A 54 4.48 17.37 10.06
C GLY A 54 5.87 17.96 9.89
N ARG A 55 6.32 18.07 8.64
CA ARG A 55 7.65 18.58 8.29
C ARG A 55 7.96 19.91 8.98
N GLY A 56 9.13 20.00 9.58
CA GLY A 56 9.61 21.16 10.34
C GLY A 56 9.28 21.13 11.83
N ALA A 57 8.45 20.18 12.30
CA ALA A 57 8.23 19.98 13.72
C ALA A 57 9.48 19.36 14.38
N ALA A 58 9.69 19.65 15.66
CA ALA A 58 10.78 19.06 16.43
C ALA A 58 10.36 18.87 17.88
N GLY A 59 10.96 17.88 18.54
CA GLY A 59 10.73 17.62 19.94
C GLY A 59 10.68 16.13 20.29
N PRO A 60 10.46 15.79 21.56
CA PRO A 60 10.49 14.42 22.05
C PRO A 60 9.38 13.55 21.43
N GLU A 61 8.19 14.09 21.15
CA GLU A 61 7.11 13.35 20.48
C GLU A 61 7.49 12.93 19.07
N ILE A 62 8.28 13.79 18.35
CA ILE A 62 8.78 13.43 17.01
C ILE A 62 9.73 12.25 17.10
N LYS A 63 10.62 12.25 18.10
CA LYS A 63 11.51 11.11 18.31
C LYS A 63 10.73 9.83 18.58
N ILE A 64 9.69 9.87 19.39
CA ILE A 64 8.81 8.71 19.66
C ILE A 64 8.13 8.22 18.37
N ILE A 65 7.67 9.13 17.51
CA ILE A 65 7.09 8.79 16.19
C ILE A 65 8.13 8.12 15.30
N GLN A 66 9.35 8.67 15.24
CA GLN A 66 10.45 8.11 14.45
C GLN A 66 10.86 6.72 14.96
N ASP A 67 11.03 6.55 16.27
CA ASP A 67 11.33 5.27 16.90
C ASP A 67 10.25 4.23 16.54
N ARG A 68 8.96 4.63 16.59
CA ARG A 68 7.87 3.73 16.24
C ARG A 68 7.82 3.38 14.75
N LEU A 69 8.13 4.31 13.85
CA LEU A 69 8.27 4.02 12.42
C LEU A 69 9.38 2.99 12.17
N ILE A 70 10.53 3.13 12.86
CA ILE A 70 11.64 2.18 12.78
C ILE A 70 11.22 0.78 13.27
N GLU A 71 10.51 0.69 14.41
CA GLU A 71 9.99 -0.57 14.93
C GLU A 71 9.05 -1.28 13.95
N LEU A 72 8.33 -0.51 13.14
CA LEU A 72 7.45 -1.00 12.09
C LEU A 72 8.17 -1.23 10.75
N ASN A 73 9.50 -1.13 10.73
CA ASN A 73 10.38 -1.26 9.56
C ASN A 73 10.22 -0.17 8.49
N PHE A 74 9.56 0.95 8.79
CA PHE A 74 9.61 2.14 7.94
C PHE A 74 10.92 2.89 8.16
N ASP A 75 11.40 3.59 7.12
CA ASP A 75 12.67 4.33 7.16
C ASP A 75 12.48 5.85 7.34
N PRO A 76 12.33 6.35 8.57
CA PRO A 76 12.27 7.79 8.83
C PRO A 76 13.66 8.47 8.87
N GLY A 77 14.73 7.72 8.65
CA GLY A 77 16.10 8.12 8.93
C GLY A 77 16.46 7.95 10.40
N VAL A 78 17.35 8.80 10.90
CA VAL A 78 17.76 8.81 12.31
C VAL A 78 16.62 9.35 13.17
N ALA A 79 16.35 8.70 14.30
CA ALA A 79 15.38 9.18 15.28
C ALA A 79 15.98 10.29 16.13
N ASP A 80 16.14 11.48 15.55
CA ASP A 80 16.79 12.66 16.15
C ASP A 80 15.80 13.65 16.77
N GLY A 81 14.49 13.39 16.62
CA GLY A 81 13.43 14.28 17.08
C GLY A 81 13.17 15.47 16.15
N ALA A 82 13.73 15.49 14.93
CA ALA A 82 13.42 16.49 13.91
C ALA A 82 12.60 15.86 12.77
N PHE A 83 11.41 16.39 12.50
CA PHE A 83 10.55 15.91 11.42
C PHE A 83 11.08 16.44 10.07
N GLY A 84 12.07 15.72 9.54
CA GLY A 84 12.71 16.02 8.27
C GLY A 84 12.00 15.40 7.07
N GLU A 85 12.69 15.45 5.93
CA GLU A 85 12.17 14.87 4.67
C GLU A 85 12.03 13.35 4.74
N ARG A 86 13.01 12.64 5.30
CA ARG A 86 12.95 11.18 5.43
C ARG A 86 11.81 10.73 6.34
N THR A 87 11.59 11.46 7.46
CA THR A 87 10.44 11.21 8.33
C THR A 87 9.12 11.41 7.57
N GLN A 88 9.03 12.47 6.74
CA GLN A 88 7.85 12.70 5.90
C GLN A 88 7.63 11.57 4.88
N GLN A 89 8.69 11.10 4.23
CA GLN A 89 8.62 9.98 3.28
C GLN A 89 8.15 8.68 3.95
N ALA A 90 8.62 8.39 5.16
CA ALA A 90 8.15 7.25 5.95
C ALA A 90 6.66 7.39 6.33
N VAL A 91 6.22 8.60 6.65
CA VAL A 91 4.81 8.91 6.92
C VAL A 91 3.96 8.70 5.66
N TRP A 92 4.40 9.16 4.47
CA TRP A 92 3.72 8.89 3.21
C TRP A 92 3.62 7.39 2.90
N ALA A 93 4.69 6.64 3.17
CA ALA A 93 4.66 5.19 2.98
C ALA A 93 3.62 4.54 3.92
N PHE A 94 3.54 4.98 5.18
CA PHE A 94 2.56 4.49 6.14
C PHE A 94 1.12 4.87 5.76
N GLU A 95 0.86 6.13 5.38
CA GLU A 95 -0.46 6.58 4.91
C GLU A 95 -0.97 5.70 3.75
N LYS A 96 -0.11 5.41 2.77
CA LYS A 96 -0.48 4.64 1.59
C LYS A 96 -0.61 3.15 1.87
N LEU A 97 0.38 2.57 2.55
CA LEU A 97 0.46 1.12 2.74
C LEU A 97 -0.48 0.61 3.83
N VAL A 98 -0.58 1.33 4.96
CA VAL A 98 -1.30 0.86 6.15
C VAL A 98 -2.68 1.47 6.26
N MET A 99 -2.83 2.75 5.92
CA MET A 99 -4.10 3.45 6.01
C MET A 99 -4.89 3.45 4.69
N GLY A 100 -4.29 2.98 3.59
CA GLY A 100 -4.95 2.90 2.28
C GLY A 100 -5.25 4.27 1.66
N VAL A 101 -4.53 5.32 2.07
CA VAL A 101 -4.72 6.67 1.51
C VAL A 101 -4.20 6.70 0.07
N PRO A 102 -4.99 7.14 -0.91
CA PRO A 102 -4.54 7.31 -2.28
C PRO A 102 -3.29 8.19 -2.39
N ARG A 103 -2.40 7.88 -3.35
CA ARG A 103 -1.09 8.53 -3.48
C ARG A 103 -1.16 10.06 -3.66
N ASP A 104 -2.24 10.56 -4.23
CA ASP A 104 -2.53 11.98 -4.48
C ASP A 104 -3.17 12.69 -3.28
N GLN A 105 -3.53 11.96 -2.22
CA GLN A 105 -4.21 12.47 -1.03
C GLN A 105 -3.36 12.39 0.24
N VAL A 106 -2.15 11.84 0.16
CA VAL A 106 -1.27 11.74 1.32
C VAL A 106 -0.88 13.13 1.82
N THR A 107 -0.89 13.29 3.11
CA THR A 107 -0.63 14.59 3.76
C THR A 107 0.81 14.72 4.28
N GLY A 108 1.47 13.62 4.56
CA GLY A 108 2.77 13.58 5.21
C GLY A 108 2.74 14.11 6.65
N LYS A 109 1.58 13.99 7.31
CA LYS A 109 1.37 14.44 8.68
C LYS A 109 0.91 13.30 9.56
N VAL A 110 1.44 13.25 10.77
CA VAL A 110 1.00 12.29 11.79
C VAL A 110 -0.16 12.91 12.57
N THR A 111 -1.36 12.44 12.26
CA THR A 111 -2.59 12.78 12.98
C THR A 111 -2.79 11.86 14.19
N ALA A 112 -3.72 12.20 15.08
CA ALA A 112 -4.08 11.35 16.24
C ALA A 112 -4.58 9.97 15.77
N GLU A 113 -5.31 9.89 14.65
CA GLU A 113 -5.78 8.64 14.06
C GLU A 113 -4.61 7.78 13.57
N MET A 114 -3.71 8.36 12.76
CA MET A 114 -2.53 7.68 12.29
C MET A 114 -1.64 7.20 13.43
N TRP A 115 -1.41 8.04 14.44
CA TRP A 115 -0.66 7.66 15.63
C TRP A 115 -1.31 6.50 16.39
N SER A 116 -2.63 6.54 16.55
CA SER A 116 -3.37 5.41 17.13
C SER A 116 -3.16 4.13 16.32
N ARG A 117 -3.16 4.21 14.98
CA ARG A 117 -2.94 3.07 14.09
C ARG A 117 -1.49 2.55 14.16
N MET A 118 -0.51 3.44 14.28
CA MET A 118 0.90 3.05 14.46
C MET A 118 1.13 2.23 15.73
N GLN A 119 0.34 2.44 16.77
CA GLN A 119 0.47 1.71 18.03
C GLN A 119 -0.20 0.33 18.02
N ASP A 120 -0.93 -0.03 16.97
CA ASP A 120 -1.44 -1.38 16.78
C ASP A 120 -0.29 -2.37 16.49
N PRO A 121 -0.47 -3.65 16.86
CA PRO A 121 0.45 -4.72 16.45
C PRO A 121 0.24 -5.04 14.97
N LEU A 122 0.90 -4.29 14.09
CA LEU A 122 0.76 -4.41 12.65
C LEU A 122 1.70 -5.48 12.11
N VAL A 123 1.18 -6.34 11.24
CA VAL A 123 1.94 -7.33 10.46
C VAL A 123 1.71 -7.04 8.99
N ILE A 124 2.79 -6.80 8.24
CA ILE A 124 2.75 -6.57 6.80
C ILE A 124 3.25 -7.83 6.12
N LYS A 125 2.40 -8.48 5.34
CA LYS A 125 2.70 -9.73 4.65
C LYS A 125 3.02 -9.49 3.18
N PRO A 126 3.96 -10.27 2.59
CA PRO A 126 4.24 -10.18 1.16
C PRO A 126 3.00 -10.56 0.34
N ARG A 127 2.85 -9.93 -0.81
CA ARG A 127 1.84 -10.31 -1.83
C ARG A 127 2.21 -11.61 -2.54
N ARG A 128 3.50 -11.97 -2.52
CA ARG A 128 4.07 -13.17 -3.16
C ARG A 128 4.76 -14.04 -2.12
N PRO A 129 3.99 -14.77 -1.28
CA PRO A 129 4.57 -15.59 -0.21
C PRO A 129 5.45 -16.74 -0.76
N ASP A 130 5.21 -17.17 -2.01
CA ASP A 130 5.95 -18.26 -2.66
C ASP A 130 7.23 -17.77 -3.39
N SER A 131 7.62 -16.50 -3.20
CA SER A 131 8.85 -15.97 -3.78
C SER A 131 10.09 -16.47 -3.02
N THR A 132 11.28 -16.09 -3.52
CA THR A 132 12.54 -16.41 -2.84
C THR A 132 12.56 -15.80 -1.43
N PRO A 133 13.24 -16.44 -0.44
CA PRO A 133 13.27 -15.95 0.94
C PRO A 133 13.68 -14.49 1.09
N ASN A 134 14.61 -14.01 0.25
CA ASN A 134 14.98 -12.61 0.20
C ASN A 134 14.47 -12.03 -1.12
N HIS A 135 13.49 -11.15 -1.03
CA HIS A 135 12.91 -10.50 -2.20
C HIS A 135 12.46 -9.08 -1.90
N THR A 136 12.25 -8.32 -2.96
CA THR A 136 11.73 -6.96 -2.87
C THR A 136 10.43 -6.89 -3.65
N GLU A 137 9.41 -6.32 -3.03
CA GLU A 137 8.14 -6.01 -3.68
C GLU A 137 8.01 -4.50 -3.88
N ILE A 138 7.66 -4.10 -5.11
CA ILE A 138 7.41 -2.70 -5.46
C ILE A 138 5.92 -2.56 -5.75
N TYR A 139 5.25 -1.78 -4.92
CA TYR A 139 3.83 -1.49 -5.04
C TYR A 139 3.67 -0.16 -5.77
N LEU A 140 3.53 -0.24 -7.11
CA LEU A 140 3.47 0.94 -7.98
C LEU A 140 2.27 1.86 -7.68
N PRO A 141 1.05 1.33 -7.44
CA PRO A 141 -0.07 2.20 -7.10
C PRO A 141 0.16 3.01 -5.83
N GLU A 142 0.78 2.41 -4.82
CA GLU A 142 1.08 3.04 -3.54
C GLU A 142 2.41 3.79 -3.55
N GLN A 143 3.26 3.56 -4.56
CA GLN A 143 4.64 4.08 -4.60
C GLN A 143 5.40 3.74 -3.32
N VAL A 144 5.39 2.46 -2.95
CA VAL A 144 6.07 1.91 -1.78
C VAL A 144 6.89 0.70 -2.19
N MET A 145 8.09 0.61 -1.68
CA MET A 145 8.95 -0.57 -1.79
C MET A 145 9.06 -1.24 -0.42
N VAL A 146 8.94 -2.56 -0.41
CA VAL A 146 9.12 -3.39 0.78
C VAL A 146 10.16 -4.46 0.48
N VAL A 147 11.18 -4.55 1.31
CA VAL A 147 12.18 -5.62 1.30
C VAL A 147 11.80 -6.66 2.33
N PHE A 148 11.72 -7.91 1.93
CA PHE A 148 11.36 -9.03 2.79
C PHE A 148 12.54 -9.97 3.01
N HIS A 149 12.60 -10.51 4.24
CA HIS A 149 13.39 -11.69 4.58
C HIS A 149 12.41 -12.79 5.05
N GLY A 150 12.18 -13.77 4.19
CA GLY A 150 11.05 -14.67 4.36
C GLY A 150 9.74 -13.91 4.20
N GLU A 151 8.88 -14.01 5.20
CA GLU A 151 7.63 -13.25 5.24
C GLU A 151 7.72 -11.94 6.05
N ASP A 152 8.88 -11.66 6.63
CA ASP A 152 9.08 -10.51 7.51
C ASP A 152 9.59 -9.31 6.71
N PRO A 153 8.93 -8.16 6.78
CA PRO A 153 9.44 -6.93 6.20
C PRO A 153 10.66 -6.46 7.00
N VAL A 154 11.76 -6.12 6.31
CA VAL A 154 12.98 -5.59 6.94
C VAL A 154 13.22 -4.13 6.59
N LEU A 155 12.59 -3.64 5.53
CA LEU A 155 12.64 -2.24 5.12
C LEU A 155 11.37 -1.88 4.34
N ILE A 156 10.75 -0.78 4.70
CA ILE A 156 9.62 -0.19 3.99
C ILE A 156 9.95 1.27 3.71
N THR A 157 9.92 1.65 2.43
CA THR A 157 10.25 3.01 2.03
C THR A 157 9.34 3.53 0.93
N HIS A 158 9.13 4.84 0.93
CA HIS A 158 8.50 5.54 -0.18
C HIS A 158 9.42 5.56 -1.40
N ILE A 159 8.85 5.36 -2.58
CA ILE A 159 9.54 5.49 -3.86
C ILE A 159 8.76 6.44 -4.78
N SER A 160 9.44 6.94 -5.80
CA SER A 160 8.82 7.62 -6.94
C SER A 160 8.92 6.73 -8.17
N SER A 161 7.80 6.51 -8.85
CA SER A 161 7.72 5.63 -10.03
C SER A 161 7.51 6.39 -11.34
N GLY A 162 7.77 7.71 -11.35
CA GLY A 162 7.43 8.56 -12.50
C GLY A 162 5.94 8.90 -12.55
N ASP A 163 5.54 9.66 -13.55
CA ASP A 163 4.20 10.26 -13.68
C ASP A 163 3.43 9.80 -14.93
N ASP A 164 3.88 8.74 -15.59
CA ASP A 164 3.33 8.22 -16.85
C ASP A 164 3.31 9.26 -18.01
N GLN A 165 4.13 10.32 -17.91
CA GLN A 165 4.29 11.28 -18.99
C GLN A 165 5.21 10.70 -20.06
N GLU A 166 4.76 10.74 -21.31
CA GLU A 166 5.65 10.50 -22.44
C GLU A 166 6.68 11.64 -22.49
N TRP A 167 7.94 11.25 -22.40
CA TRP A 167 9.01 12.19 -22.60
C TRP A 167 9.82 11.87 -23.87
N SER A 168 10.12 12.88 -24.61
CA SER A 168 11.00 12.76 -25.76
C SER A 168 12.13 13.78 -25.61
N GLU A 169 13.36 13.32 -25.84
CA GLU A 169 14.53 14.17 -25.91
C GLU A 169 15.02 14.22 -27.36
N GLU A 170 15.25 15.42 -27.85
CA GLU A 170 15.86 15.61 -29.15
C GLU A 170 17.38 15.48 -29.02
N VAL A 171 17.90 14.31 -29.40
CA VAL A 171 19.34 14.04 -29.33
C VAL A 171 19.99 14.44 -30.67
N THR A 172 20.89 15.42 -30.63
CA THR A 172 21.74 15.75 -31.78
C THR A 172 22.87 14.76 -31.86
N ILE A 173 22.85 13.91 -32.88
CA ILE A 173 23.92 12.93 -33.13
C ILE A 173 24.94 13.57 -34.08
N ASP A 174 26.22 13.57 -33.71
CA ASP A 174 27.29 14.05 -34.56
C ASP A 174 27.44 13.20 -35.81
N PRO A 175 27.78 13.80 -36.99
CA PRO A 175 27.92 13.06 -38.23
C PRO A 175 28.96 11.94 -38.11
N GLY A 176 28.53 10.68 -38.09
CA GLY A 176 29.38 9.50 -37.97
C GLY A 176 28.98 8.54 -36.85
N GLU A 177 28.11 8.92 -35.97
CA GLU A 177 27.51 8.03 -34.96
C GLU A 177 26.15 7.51 -35.42
N THR A 178 26.01 6.18 -35.41
CA THR A 178 24.70 5.54 -35.64
C THR A 178 24.08 5.23 -34.29
N GLY A 179 23.24 6.13 -33.81
CA GLY A 179 22.43 5.89 -32.63
C GLY A 179 21.18 5.08 -32.96
N ASN A 180 21.09 3.87 -32.42
CA ASN A 180 19.88 3.07 -32.36
C ASN A 180 19.38 3.07 -30.92
N GLU A 181 18.90 4.19 -30.46
CA GLU A 181 18.24 4.22 -29.14
C GLU A 181 16.75 4.40 -29.33
N LYS A 182 16.03 3.28 -29.22
CA LYS A 182 14.62 3.30 -28.88
C LYS A 182 14.54 3.45 -27.36
N GLY A 183 14.22 4.63 -26.88
CA GLY A 183 13.75 4.81 -25.50
C GLY A 183 12.48 3.97 -25.29
N LEU A 184 12.50 3.14 -24.27
CA LEU A 184 11.35 2.44 -23.72
C LEU A 184 10.71 3.31 -22.66
#